data_1e35308e90c2dea49f9b9ec0b89829ab
#
_entry.id   1e35308e90c2dea49f9b9ec0b89829ab
#
_cell.length_a   1.000
_cell.length_b   1.000
_cell.length_c   1.000
_cell.angle_alpha   90.00
_cell.angle_beta   90.00
_cell.angle_gamma   90.00
#
_symmetry.space_group_name_H-M   'P 1'
#
loop_
_entity.id
_entity.type
_entity.pdbx_description
1 polymer ?
#
loop_
_entity_poly.entity_id
_entity_poly.type
_entity_poly.pdbx_seq_one_letter_code
_entity_poly.pdbx_strand_id
1 'polypeptide(L)'
;EICACLVGSEMCIRDRFKDGQVVNHPEAASMNMKLRNLLNHYQKVIDNIYDVDVYSCSELREIIIKKKDHTNAKFSSAMNSYLSELAEEKRSKSEKLYRLSCQSFIKSQGDLLLSMITPRNIKHFEMDLEDKRLSPTTIKIYLTLLKVIINYAKKHNMVKYEIDPFEFCRMPSANIRELDLTIDEVKAIRDMEIPKYNIGVVRDIFMLSYYLGGINLIDMLDIDFRKDWIEYYRRKTKNKKSGESKTAFSIQPEAREIINKYMQKNGKLVFGKYKTFGQCYSVVSRKMEELAKIAGIKKHVIYYSARKSFVQHGFELGISLEILEYCIGQSMKTNRPIFNYFRVMRKHADDAMRKIFDSLK
;
A
#
# COMPACT_ATOMS: atom_id res chain seq x y z
N GLU A 1 -14.08 -41.98 -23.69
CA GLU A 1 -13.80 -41.13 -24.86
C GLU A 1 -12.31 -40.83 -25.13
N ILE A 2 -11.38 -41.39 -24.36
CA ILE A 2 -9.93 -41.27 -24.66
C ILE A 2 -9.49 -42.30 -25.74
N CYS A 3 -10.33 -43.21 -26.14
CA CYS A 3 -10.01 -44.29 -27.09
C CYS A 3 -10.24 -43.96 -28.57
N ALA A 4 -10.77 -42.77 -28.93
CA ALA A 4 -11.19 -42.51 -30.32
C ALA A 4 -10.08 -41.92 -31.23
N CYS A 5 -8.90 -41.57 -30.73
CA CYS A 5 -7.86 -40.88 -31.53
C CYS A 5 -6.65 -41.71 -31.94
N LEU A 6 -6.67 -43.04 -31.71
CA LEU A 6 -5.55 -43.90 -32.08
C LEU A 6 -6.04 -45.09 -32.95
N VAL A 7 -6.36 -44.76 -34.20
CA VAL A 7 -6.63 -45.78 -35.23
C VAL A 7 -5.44 -46.73 -35.29
N GLY A 8 -5.63 -47.99 -34.88
CA GLY A 8 -4.61 -49.02 -34.86
C GLY A 8 -4.06 -49.44 -33.49
N SER A 9 -4.52 -48.83 -32.38
CA SER A 9 -3.92 -49.04 -31.05
C SER A 9 -4.84 -49.66 -29.96
N GLU A 10 -6.12 -49.86 -30.22
CA GLU A 10 -7.01 -50.46 -29.19
C GLU A 10 -6.58 -51.84 -28.74
N MET A 11 -6.10 -52.67 -29.64
CA MET A 11 -5.52 -53.97 -29.30
C MET A 11 -4.21 -53.82 -28.47
N CYS A 12 -3.42 -52.82 -28.75
CA CYS A 12 -2.15 -52.55 -28.02
C CYS A 12 -2.36 -52.00 -26.60
N ILE A 13 -3.45 -51.28 -26.33
CA ILE A 13 -3.71 -50.69 -25.01
C ILE A 13 -4.21 -51.75 -24.04
N ARG A 14 -5.15 -52.63 -24.46
CA ARG A 14 -5.62 -53.73 -23.63
C ARG A 14 -4.52 -54.70 -23.18
N ASP A 15 -3.55 -54.98 -24.06
CA ASP A 15 -2.44 -55.89 -23.78
C ASP A 15 -1.33 -55.21 -22.93
N ARG A 16 -1.32 -53.91 -22.86
CA ARG A 16 -0.29 -53.13 -22.11
C ARG A 16 -0.75 -52.56 -20.78
N PHE A 17 -2.05 -52.64 -20.46
CA PHE A 17 -2.58 -52.21 -19.19
C PHE A 17 -3.45 -53.27 -18.57
N LYS A 18 -2.96 -53.92 -17.50
CA LYS A 18 -3.65 -55.01 -16.81
C LYS A 18 -3.54 -54.83 -15.31
N ASP A 19 -4.70 -55.02 -14.62
CA ASP A 19 -4.78 -54.94 -13.16
C ASP A 19 -4.28 -53.62 -12.57
N GLY A 20 -4.55 -52.52 -13.28
CA GLY A 20 -4.11 -51.17 -12.82
C GLY A 20 -2.64 -50.86 -13.07
N GLN A 21 -1.92 -51.70 -13.84
CA GLN A 21 -0.51 -51.53 -14.14
C GLN A 21 -0.22 -51.59 -15.64
N VAL A 22 0.79 -50.84 -16.05
CA VAL A 22 1.35 -50.96 -17.41
C VAL A 22 2.19 -52.21 -17.46
N VAL A 23 1.86 -53.07 -18.42
CA VAL A 23 2.61 -54.34 -18.71
C VAL A 23 3.07 -54.31 -20.16
N ASN A 24 4.08 -55.14 -20.49
CA ASN A 24 4.57 -55.30 -21.86
C ASN A 24 4.99 -53.99 -22.58
N HIS A 25 5.54 -53.04 -21.84
CA HIS A 25 6.09 -51.77 -22.37
C HIS A 25 7.56 -51.60 -21.91
N PRO A 26 8.48 -51.12 -22.75
CA PRO A 26 9.88 -50.92 -22.37
C PRO A 26 10.07 -50.04 -21.13
N GLU A 27 9.18 -49.01 -20.94
CA GLU A 27 9.21 -48.12 -19.82
C GLU A 27 8.14 -48.42 -18.74
N ALA A 28 7.62 -49.67 -18.69
CA ALA A 28 6.55 -50.04 -17.77
C ALA A 28 6.85 -49.71 -16.31
N ALA A 29 8.08 -49.92 -15.85
CA ALA A 29 8.49 -49.61 -14.48
C ALA A 29 8.38 -48.10 -14.18
N SER A 30 8.88 -47.26 -15.07
CA SER A 30 8.81 -45.79 -14.93
C SER A 30 7.35 -45.28 -14.97
N MET A 31 6.54 -45.82 -15.88
CA MET A 31 5.13 -45.45 -15.98
C MET A 31 4.34 -45.89 -14.75
N ASN A 32 4.58 -47.11 -14.25
CA ASN A 32 3.92 -47.61 -13.04
C ASN A 32 4.30 -46.83 -11.80
N MET A 33 5.56 -46.37 -11.71
CA MET A 33 5.98 -45.48 -10.63
C MET A 33 5.24 -44.14 -10.70
N LYS A 34 5.10 -43.54 -11.89
CA LYS A 34 4.31 -42.29 -12.09
C LYS A 34 2.84 -42.49 -11.73
N LEU A 35 2.22 -43.61 -12.18
CA LEU A 35 0.83 -43.93 -11.85
C LEU A 35 0.62 -44.12 -10.35
N ARG A 36 1.52 -44.83 -9.68
CA ARG A 36 1.47 -45.02 -8.21
C ARG A 36 1.62 -43.70 -7.46
N ASN A 37 2.53 -42.86 -7.88
CA ASN A 37 2.69 -41.53 -7.29
C ASN A 37 1.44 -40.67 -7.47
N LEU A 38 0.79 -40.73 -8.64
CA LEU A 38 -0.44 -40.01 -8.92
C LEU A 38 -1.62 -40.53 -8.08
N LEU A 39 -1.75 -41.86 -7.95
CA LEU A 39 -2.76 -42.49 -7.09
C LEU A 39 -2.58 -42.09 -5.61
N ASN A 40 -1.34 -42.19 -5.12
CA ASN A 40 -1.00 -41.77 -3.76
C ASN A 40 -1.30 -40.28 -3.52
N HIS A 41 -1.11 -39.43 -4.54
CA HIS A 41 -1.44 -38.02 -4.46
C HIS A 41 -2.96 -37.83 -4.34
N TYR A 42 -3.75 -38.46 -5.18
CA TYR A 42 -5.21 -38.39 -5.12
C TYR A 42 -5.76 -38.96 -3.80
N GLN A 43 -5.19 -40.06 -3.32
CA GLN A 43 -5.58 -40.63 -2.03
C GLN A 43 -5.37 -39.62 -0.90
N LYS A 44 -4.19 -38.99 -0.82
CA LYS A 44 -3.92 -37.93 0.16
C LYS A 44 -4.89 -36.73 0.07
N VAL A 45 -5.34 -36.39 -1.14
CA VAL A 45 -6.35 -35.34 -1.32
C VAL A 45 -7.67 -35.76 -0.72
N ILE A 46 -8.10 -37.01 -0.97
CA ILE A 46 -9.34 -37.59 -0.44
C ILE A 46 -9.29 -37.69 1.08
N ASP A 47 -8.19 -38.20 1.63
CA ASP A 47 -7.98 -38.36 3.08
C ASP A 47 -8.03 -37.03 3.86
N ASN A 48 -7.80 -35.91 3.16
CA ASN A 48 -7.91 -34.56 3.74
C ASN A 48 -9.27 -33.88 3.50
N ILE A 49 -10.25 -34.57 2.94
CA ILE A 49 -11.61 -34.06 2.80
C ILE A 49 -12.40 -34.48 4.05
N TYR A 50 -12.93 -33.48 4.77
CA TYR A 50 -13.82 -33.73 5.90
C TYR A 50 -15.19 -34.19 5.36
N ASP A 51 -15.74 -35.29 5.90
CA ASP A 51 -17.03 -35.88 5.49
C ASP A 51 -17.13 -36.17 3.98
N VAL A 52 -16.27 -37.06 3.47
CA VAL A 52 -16.23 -37.49 2.05
C VAL A 52 -17.61 -37.98 1.56
N ASP A 53 -18.38 -38.59 2.45
CA ASP A 53 -19.72 -39.17 2.14
C ASP A 53 -20.78 -38.14 1.82
N VAL A 54 -20.55 -36.87 2.11
CA VAL A 54 -21.49 -35.75 1.80
C VAL A 54 -21.40 -35.32 0.33
N TYR A 55 -20.32 -35.64 -0.35
CA TYR A 55 -20.07 -35.21 -1.72
C TYR A 55 -20.44 -36.27 -2.75
N SER A 56 -21.07 -35.86 -3.85
CA SER A 56 -21.26 -36.73 -5.01
C SER A 56 -19.94 -37.01 -5.71
N CYS A 57 -19.87 -38.13 -6.46
CA CYS A 57 -18.65 -38.46 -7.23
C CYS A 57 -18.21 -37.37 -8.20
N SER A 58 -19.16 -36.58 -8.75
CA SER A 58 -18.86 -35.43 -9.63
C SER A 58 -18.22 -34.29 -8.88
N GLU A 59 -18.68 -33.96 -7.68
CA GLU A 59 -18.11 -32.92 -6.81
C GLU A 59 -16.73 -33.34 -6.30
N LEU A 60 -16.56 -34.59 -5.85
CA LEU A 60 -15.25 -35.11 -5.47
C LEU A 60 -14.27 -35.07 -6.62
N ARG A 61 -14.70 -35.48 -7.84
CA ARG A 61 -13.86 -35.35 -9.04
C ARG A 61 -13.41 -33.90 -9.28
N GLU A 62 -14.31 -32.92 -9.16
CA GLU A 62 -13.97 -31.52 -9.28
C GLU A 62 -12.98 -31.05 -8.20
N ILE A 63 -13.20 -31.46 -6.95
CA ILE A 63 -12.31 -31.12 -5.83
C ILE A 63 -10.92 -31.73 -6.06
N ILE A 64 -10.84 -32.99 -6.48
CA ILE A 64 -9.59 -33.70 -6.75
C ILE A 64 -8.84 -33.10 -7.94
N ILE A 65 -9.57 -32.76 -9.03
CA ILE A 65 -8.96 -32.17 -10.23
C ILE A 65 -8.61 -30.69 -10.03
N LYS A 66 -9.44 -29.92 -9.30
CA LYS A 66 -9.18 -28.50 -8.98
C LYS A 66 -8.07 -28.31 -7.96
N LYS A 67 -7.77 -29.28 -7.11
CA LYS A 67 -6.52 -29.31 -6.33
C LYS A 67 -5.36 -29.66 -7.27
N LYS A 68 -5.10 -28.80 -8.27
CA LYS A 68 -3.80 -28.82 -8.96
C LYS A 68 -2.70 -28.78 -7.91
N ASP A 69 -1.63 -29.57 -8.14
CA ASP A 69 -0.41 -29.55 -7.33
C ASP A 69 0.07 -28.12 -7.13
N HIS A 70 -0.32 -27.50 -6.01
CA HIS A 70 0.15 -26.18 -5.61
C HIS A 70 1.62 -26.23 -5.14
N THR A 71 2.21 -27.44 -5.07
CA THR A 71 3.56 -27.66 -4.59
C THR A 71 4.65 -27.13 -5.52
N ASN A 72 4.31 -26.81 -6.79
CA ASN A 72 5.26 -26.35 -7.81
C ASN A 72 5.06 -24.90 -8.27
N ALA A 73 4.21 -24.12 -7.62
CA ALA A 73 4.04 -22.72 -7.97
C ALA A 73 5.29 -21.91 -7.57
N LYS A 74 5.84 -21.15 -8.52
CA LYS A 74 6.96 -20.25 -8.25
C LYS A 74 6.47 -18.97 -7.57
N PHE A 75 7.37 -18.32 -6.86
CA PHE A 75 7.10 -17.02 -6.24
C PHE A 75 6.62 -15.97 -7.28
N SER A 76 7.23 -15.95 -8.46
CA SER A 76 6.83 -15.09 -9.57
C SER A 76 5.37 -15.29 -10.02
N SER A 77 4.83 -16.51 -9.91
CA SER A 77 3.42 -16.78 -10.24
C SER A 77 2.48 -16.10 -9.27
N ALA A 78 2.73 -16.21 -7.95
CA ALA A 78 1.94 -15.52 -6.93
C ALA A 78 2.05 -13.99 -7.06
N MET A 79 3.27 -13.50 -7.31
CA MET A 79 3.51 -12.08 -7.58
C MET A 79 2.65 -11.59 -8.76
N ASN A 80 2.72 -12.26 -9.91
CA ASN A 80 2.01 -11.84 -11.11
C ASN A 80 0.49 -11.88 -10.93
N SER A 81 -0.06 -12.91 -10.28
CA SER A 81 -1.49 -12.98 -9.96
C SER A 81 -1.94 -11.78 -9.10
N TYR A 82 -1.19 -11.46 -8.03
CA TYR A 82 -1.50 -10.32 -7.19
C TYR A 82 -1.36 -8.98 -7.91
N LEU A 83 -0.34 -8.83 -8.77
CA LEU A 83 -0.15 -7.61 -9.58
C LEU A 83 -1.27 -7.41 -10.59
N SER A 84 -1.82 -8.48 -11.17
CA SER A 84 -2.99 -8.40 -12.07
C SER A 84 -4.23 -7.86 -11.33
N GLU A 85 -4.49 -8.33 -10.10
CA GLU A 85 -5.58 -7.80 -9.26
C GLU A 85 -5.39 -6.30 -8.95
N LEU A 86 -4.14 -5.89 -8.64
CA LEU A 86 -3.86 -4.47 -8.40
C LEU A 86 -4.05 -3.61 -9.66
N ALA A 87 -3.77 -4.15 -10.84
CA ALA A 87 -4.00 -3.46 -12.12
C ALA A 87 -5.49 -3.30 -12.42
N GLU A 88 -6.31 -4.34 -12.18
CA GLU A 88 -7.77 -4.29 -12.28
C GLU A 88 -8.37 -3.24 -11.31
N GLU A 89 -7.83 -3.16 -10.09
CA GLU A 89 -8.18 -2.13 -9.10
C GLU A 89 -7.66 -0.72 -9.43
N LYS A 90 -6.97 -0.54 -10.57
CA LYS A 90 -6.34 0.72 -11.00
C LYS A 90 -5.33 1.30 -9.99
N ARG A 91 -4.66 0.45 -9.24
CA ARG A 91 -3.68 0.80 -8.18
C ARG A 91 -2.23 0.81 -8.70
N SER A 92 -1.99 1.47 -9.82
CA SER A 92 -0.70 1.46 -10.56
C SER A 92 0.52 1.85 -9.72
N LYS A 93 0.39 2.78 -8.75
CA LYS A 93 1.50 3.15 -7.85
C LYS A 93 1.86 2.02 -6.89
N SER A 94 0.85 1.32 -6.36
CA SER A 94 1.05 0.15 -5.51
C SER A 94 1.66 -1.00 -6.30
N GLU A 95 1.12 -1.29 -7.49
CA GLU A 95 1.63 -2.31 -8.40
C GLU A 95 3.14 -2.14 -8.67
N LYS A 96 3.58 -0.93 -9.02
CA LYS A 96 5.01 -0.62 -9.25
C LYS A 96 5.87 -0.91 -8.03
N LEU A 97 5.39 -0.57 -6.84
CA LEU A 97 6.13 -0.76 -5.60
C LEU A 97 6.23 -2.26 -5.22
N TYR A 98 5.14 -3.01 -5.38
CA TYR A 98 5.14 -4.47 -5.19
C TYR A 98 6.08 -5.14 -6.18
N ARG A 99 5.99 -4.78 -7.46
CA ARG A 99 6.87 -5.31 -8.52
C ARG A 99 8.35 -5.08 -8.17
N LEU A 100 8.72 -3.87 -7.77
CA LEU A 100 10.08 -3.53 -7.40
C LEU A 100 10.59 -4.36 -6.22
N SER A 101 9.80 -4.49 -5.15
CA SER A 101 10.15 -5.29 -3.97
C SER A 101 10.31 -6.77 -4.31
N CYS A 102 9.35 -7.35 -5.04
CA CYS A 102 9.38 -8.77 -5.41
C CYS A 102 10.51 -9.10 -6.39
N GLN A 103 10.78 -8.23 -7.37
CA GLN A 103 11.91 -8.39 -8.26
C GLN A 103 13.25 -8.30 -7.52
N SER A 104 13.34 -7.46 -6.49
CA SER A 104 14.52 -7.40 -5.62
C SER A 104 14.73 -8.73 -4.87
N PHE A 105 13.65 -9.35 -4.38
CA PHE A 105 13.70 -10.67 -3.75
C PHE A 105 14.14 -11.76 -4.74
N ILE A 106 13.53 -11.80 -5.93
CA ILE A 106 13.90 -12.76 -6.98
C ILE A 106 15.37 -12.60 -7.39
N LYS A 107 15.85 -11.36 -7.48
CA LYS A 107 17.28 -11.09 -7.81
C LYS A 107 18.23 -11.56 -6.71
N SER A 108 17.80 -11.49 -5.46
CA SER A 108 18.61 -11.90 -4.28
C SER A 108 18.61 -13.42 -4.08
N GLN A 109 17.43 -14.04 -4.14
CA GLN A 109 17.23 -15.44 -3.72
C GLN A 109 16.95 -16.41 -4.90
N GLY A 110 16.75 -15.89 -6.12
CA GLY A 110 16.22 -16.64 -7.25
C GLY A 110 14.69 -16.72 -7.24
N ASP A 111 14.11 -17.16 -8.34
CA ASP A 111 12.67 -17.42 -8.44
C ASP A 111 12.32 -18.79 -7.85
N LEU A 112 12.28 -18.86 -6.54
CA LEU A 112 12.06 -20.07 -5.78
C LEU A 112 10.62 -20.60 -5.93
N LEU A 113 10.48 -21.92 -5.77
CA LEU A 113 9.16 -22.50 -5.50
C LEU A 113 8.62 -21.92 -4.18
N LEU A 114 7.34 -21.61 -4.12
CA LEU A 114 6.72 -21.06 -2.89
C LEU A 114 6.99 -21.96 -1.67
N SER A 115 6.90 -23.27 -1.84
CA SER A 115 7.17 -24.26 -0.77
C SER A 115 8.61 -24.27 -0.27
N MET A 116 9.56 -23.75 -1.05
CA MET A 116 10.98 -23.70 -0.69
C MET A 116 11.39 -22.39 -0.02
N ILE A 117 10.46 -21.42 0.10
CA ILE A 117 10.74 -20.17 0.79
C ILE A 117 10.68 -20.42 2.29
N THR A 118 11.80 -20.23 2.97
CA THR A 118 12.01 -20.48 4.40
C THR A 118 12.30 -19.18 5.15
N PRO A 119 12.26 -19.16 6.49
CA PRO A 119 12.72 -18.02 7.27
C PRO A 119 14.16 -17.60 6.97
N ARG A 120 15.02 -18.54 6.59
CA ARG A 120 16.41 -18.27 6.18
C ARG A 120 16.48 -17.42 4.92
N ASN A 121 15.62 -17.68 3.92
CA ASN A 121 15.58 -16.85 2.70
C ASN A 121 15.14 -15.41 3.00
N ILE A 122 14.19 -15.23 3.91
CA ILE A 122 13.76 -13.90 4.35
C ILE A 122 14.88 -13.16 5.05
N LYS A 123 15.61 -13.83 5.93
CA LYS A 123 16.76 -13.25 6.65
C LYS A 123 17.91 -12.89 5.71
N HIS A 124 18.25 -13.75 4.75
CA HIS A 124 19.26 -13.43 3.73
C HIS A 124 18.85 -12.25 2.86
N PHE A 125 17.56 -12.17 2.48
CA PHE A 125 17.07 -11.00 1.74
C PHE A 125 17.16 -9.70 2.54
N GLU A 126 16.86 -9.75 3.84
CA GLU A 126 17.04 -8.59 4.74
C GLU A 126 18.51 -8.15 4.74
N MET A 127 19.47 -9.06 4.92
CA MET A 127 20.91 -8.79 4.89
C MET A 127 21.35 -8.19 3.55
N ASP A 128 20.89 -8.73 2.42
CA ASP A 128 21.19 -8.18 1.09
C ASP A 128 20.68 -6.75 0.91
N LEU A 129 19.57 -6.38 1.57
CA LEU A 129 19.05 -5.01 1.55
C LEU A 129 19.89 -4.09 2.45
N GLU A 130 20.41 -4.60 3.58
CA GLU A 130 21.33 -3.90 4.48
C GLU A 130 22.67 -3.64 3.79
N ASP A 131 23.22 -4.63 3.11
CA ASP A 131 24.48 -4.52 2.33
C ASP A 131 24.39 -3.46 1.22
N LYS A 132 23.20 -3.30 0.64
CA LYS A 132 22.89 -2.21 -0.29
C LYS A 132 22.71 -0.86 0.39
N ARG A 133 22.95 -0.75 1.69
CA ARG A 133 22.83 0.46 2.52
C ARG A 133 21.45 1.13 2.43
N LEU A 134 20.39 0.33 2.29
CA LEU A 134 19.02 0.87 2.28
C LEU A 134 18.62 1.27 3.70
N SER A 135 17.79 2.32 3.80
CA SER A 135 17.30 2.76 5.11
C SER A 135 16.42 1.68 5.76
N PRO A 136 16.40 1.57 7.12
CA PRO A 136 15.52 0.62 7.83
C PRO A 136 14.05 0.74 7.42
N THR A 137 13.59 1.95 7.12
CA THR A 137 12.22 2.19 6.61
C THR A 137 12.01 1.52 5.23
N THR A 138 12.99 1.60 4.34
CA THR A 138 12.91 0.98 3.00
C THR A 138 12.92 -0.54 3.12
N ILE A 139 13.80 -1.09 3.97
CA ILE A 139 13.89 -2.53 4.25
C ILE A 139 12.54 -3.02 4.79
N LYS A 140 11.98 -2.33 5.79
CA LYS A 140 10.65 -2.64 6.33
C LYS A 140 9.57 -2.66 5.25
N ILE A 141 9.57 -1.69 4.34
CA ILE A 141 8.61 -1.64 3.23
C ILE A 141 8.76 -2.88 2.36
N TYR A 142 9.99 -3.24 1.95
CA TYR A 142 10.23 -4.39 1.08
C TYR A 142 9.79 -5.71 1.73
N LEU A 143 10.16 -5.93 2.99
CA LEU A 143 9.74 -7.11 3.75
C LEU A 143 8.21 -7.17 3.93
N THR A 144 7.58 -6.02 4.22
CA THR A 144 6.11 -5.95 4.35
C THR A 144 5.40 -6.32 3.06
N LEU A 145 5.87 -5.82 1.91
CA LEU A 145 5.29 -6.11 0.61
C LEU A 145 5.48 -7.58 0.23
N LEU A 146 6.66 -8.14 0.50
CA LEU A 146 6.94 -9.56 0.31
C LEU A 146 6.00 -10.44 1.16
N LYS A 147 5.82 -10.09 2.45
CA LYS A 147 4.89 -10.78 3.35
C LYS A 147 3.46 -10.78 2.81
N VAL A 148 3.02 -9.68 2.19
CA VAL A 148 1.68 -9.63 1.56
C VAL A 148 1.56 -10.64 0.43
N ILE A 149 2.57 -10.80 -0.44
CA ILE A 149 2.53 -11.80 -1.54
C ILE A 149 2.51 -13.23 -0.99
N ILE A 150 3.29 -13.53 0.04
CA ILE A 150 3.29 -14.85 0.68
C ILE A 150 1.93 -15.13 1.34
N ASN A 151 1.35 -14.15 2.03
CA ASN A 151 0.00 -14.30 2.60
C ASN A 151 -1.08 -14.43 1.53
N TYR A 152 -0.93 -13.75 0.39
CA TYR A 152 -1.79 -13.92 -0.77
C TYR A 152 -1.72 -15.36 -1.28
N ALA A 153 -0.52 -15.89 -1.47
CA ALA A 153 -0.31 -17.27 -1.91
C ALA A 153 -0.94 -18.29 -0.93
N LYS A 154 -0.80 -18.08 0.38
CA LYS A 154 -1.44 -18.90 1.42
C LYS A 154 -2.98 -18.84 1.30
N LYS A 155 -3.54 -17.64 1.20
CA LYS A 155 -4.99 -17.40 1.12
C LYS A 155 -5.62 -18.03 -0.13
N HIS A 156 -4.89 -18.07 -1.23
CA HIS A 156 -5.34 -18.66 -2.50
C HIS A 156 -4.92 -20.13 -2.64
N ASN A 157 -4.54 -20.78 -1.53
CA ASN A 157 -4.13 -22.19 -1.49
C ASN A 157 -3.02 -22.55 -2.49
N MET A 158 -2.16 -21.58 -2.86
CA MET A 158 -1.00 -21.84 -3.73
C MET A 158 0.14 -22.52 -2.98
N VAL A 159 0.16 -22.43 -1.66
CA VAL A 159 1.17 -23.03 -0.78
C VAL A 159 0.61 -23.19 0.64
N LYS A 160 1.09 -24.23 1.33
CA LYS A 160 0.91 -24.43 2.77
C LYS A 160 2.30 -24.55 3.40
N TYR A 161 2.56 -23.74 4.43
CA TYR A 161 3.81 -23.77 5.18
C TYR A 161 3.59 -24.49 6.52
N GLU A 162 4.54 -25.31 6.92
CA GLU A 162 4.63 -25.83 8.30
C GLU A 162 5.14 -24.75 9.24
N ILE A 163 6.16 -24.01 8.81
CA ILE A 163 6.71 -22.84 9.51
C ILE A 163 6.55 -21.64 8.59
N ASP A 164 5.86 -20.59 9.05
CA ASP A 164 5.68 -19.37 8.26
C ASP A 164 7.05 -18.74 7.92
N PRO A 165 7.34 -18.40 6.68
CA PRO A 165 8.61 -17.77 6.31
C PRO A 165 8.93 -16.49 7.09
N PHE A 166 7.91 -15.80 7.61
CA PHE A 166 8.06 -14.59 8.42
C PHE A 166 7.94 -14.80 9.93
N GLU A 167 7.87 -16.07 10.41
CA GLU A 167 7.70 -16.39 11.83
C GLU A 167 8.74 -15.71 12.72
N PHE A 168 10.01 -15.79 12.32
CA PHE A 168 11.13 -15.23 13.08
C PHE A 168 11.61 -13.87 12.56
N CYS A 169 10.90 -13.28 11.59
CA CYS A 169 11.29 -11.99 11.02
C CYS A 169 10.85 -10.83 11.92
N ARG A 170 11.82 -10.17 12.54
CA ARG A 170 11.60 -8.90 13.25
C ARG A 170 11.67 -7.75 12.26
N MET A 171 10.51 -7.14 11.96
CA MET A 171 10.47 -6.00 11.04
C MET A 171 11.28 -4.83 11.60
N PRO A 172 12.21 -4.24 10.81
CA PRO A 172 12.96 -3.09 11.26
C PRO A 172 12.05 -1.94 11.71
N SER A 173 12.46 -1.22 12.74
CA SER A 173 11.74 0.00 13.16
C SER A 173 11.98 1.11 12.13
N ALA A 174 10.91 1.82 11.77
CA ALA A 174 11.06 3.01 10.94
C ALA A 174 11.53 4.18 11.82
N ASN A 175 12.60 4.86 11.41
CA ASN A 175 13.02 6.09 12.08
C ASN A 175 11.95 7.17 11.88
N ILE A 176 11.48 7.74 12.98
CA ILE A 176 10.61 8.92 12.93
C ILE A 176 11.46 10.09 12.46
N ARG A 177 11.09 10.66 11.32
CA ARG A 177 11.75 11.88 10.83
C ARG A 177 11.13 13.08 11.52
N GLU A 178 11.94 13.85 12.21
CA GLU A 178 11.54 15.16 12.74
C GLU A 178 11.54 16.15 11.57
N LEU A 179 10.38 16.45 11.06
CA LEU A 179 10.16 17.34 9.91
C LEU A 179 9.25 18.51 10.26
N ASP A 180 8.81 18.60 11.49
CA ASP A 180 8.03 19.71 12.01
C ASP A 180 8.91 20.93 12.20
N LEU A 181 8.33 22.07 11.98
CA LEU A 181 8.89 23.40 12.17
C LEU A 181 8.33 23.99 13.44
N THR A 182 9.09 24.82 14.12
CA THR A 182 8.60 25.63 15.23
C THR A 182 7.64 26.70 14.73
N ILE A 183 6.89 27.31 15.64
CA ILE A 183 6.00 28.44 15.33
C ILE A 183 6.80 29.57 14.66
N ASP A 184 7.99 29.90 15.17
CA ASP A 184 8.84 30.95 14.61
C ASP A 184 9.38 30.60 13.22
N GLU A 185 9.73 29.33 12.98
CA GLU A 185 10.14 28.89 11.65
C GLU A 185 8.99 28.96 10.63
N VAL A 186 7.74 28.66 11.04
CA VAL A 186 6.57 28.84 10.18
C VAL A 186 6.28 30.33 9.93
N LYS A 187 6.43 31.21 10.96
CA LYS A 187 6.37 32.67 10.79
C LYS A 187 7.44 33.15 9.82
N ALA A 188 8.67 32.68 9.94
CA ALA A 188 9.75 33.06 9.04
C ALA A 188 9.43 32.70 7.57
N ILE A 189 8.81 31.54 7.31
CA ILE A 189 8.35 31.18 5.96
C ILE A 189 7.21 32.10 5.49
N ARG A 190 6.25 32.42 6.38
CA ARG A 190 5.11 33.29 6.06
C ARG A 190 5.57 34.69 5.67
N ASP A 191 6.47 35.28 6.47
CA ASP A 191 6.80 36.69 6.45
C ASP A 191 8.06 37.01 5.61
N MET A 192 8.73 35.97 5.06
CA MET A 192 9.94 36.15 4.26
C MET A 192 9.70 37.02 3.02
N GLU A 193 10.71 37.79 2.66
CA GLU A 193 10.75 38.47 1.37
C GLU A 193 10.84 37.48 0.21
N ILE A 194 10.11 37.74 -0.85
CA ILE A 194 10.02 36.84 -2.01
C ILE A 194 10.98 37.29 -3.10
N PRO A 195 12.15 36.67 -3.23
CA PRO A 195 13.15 37.08 -4.22
C PRO A 195 12.80 36.68 -5.65
N LYS A 196 12.00 35.62 -5.80
CA LYS A 196 11.66 35.03 -7.11
C LYS A 196 10.22 34.50 -7.11
N TYR A 197 9.57 34.65 -8.25
CA TYR A 197 8.19 34.17 -8.47
C TYR A 197 7.96 32.74 -8.02
N ASN A 198 8.85 31.79 -8.41
CA ASN A 198 8.70 30.35 -8.08
C ASN A 198 8.76 30.10 -6.56
N ILE A 199 9.57 30.87 -5.83
CA ILE A 199 9.70 30.76 -4.37
C ILE A 199 8.39 31.25 -3.72
N GLY A 200 7.83 32.35 -4.22
CA GLY A 200 6.52 32.85 -3.75
C GLY A 200 5.39 31.83 -3.92
N VAL A 201 5.35 31.18 -5.08
CA VAL A 201 4.36 30.12 -5.33
C VAL A 201 4.56 28.94 -4.37
N VAL A 202 5.80 28.50 -4.13
CA VAL A 202 6.10 27.39 -3.21
C VAL A 202 5.78 27.75 -1.76
N ARG A 203 6.09 28.98 -1.33
CA ARG A 203 5.67 29.50 -0.03
C ARG A 203 4.15 29.47 0.13
N ASP A 204 3.42 29.98 -0.85
CA ASP A 204 1.96 30.04 -0.79
C ASP A 204 1.33 28.62 -0.78
N ILE A 205 1.87 27.68 -1.54
CA ILE A 205 1.45 26.27 -1.50
C ILE A 205 1.72 25.64 -0.12
N PHE A 206 2.88 25.91 0.48
CA PHE A 206 3.25 25.41 1.80
C PHE A 206 2.35 25.99 2.89
N MET A 207 2.20 27.31 2.91
CA MET A 207 1.36 28.01 3.89
C MET A 207 -0.11 27.64 3.75
N LEU A 208 -0.61 27.52 2.52
CA LEU A 208 -1.98 27.05 2.29
C LEU A 208 -2.18 25.60 2.78
N SER A 209 -1.20 24.73 2.60
CA SER A 209 -1.25 23.38 3.18
C SER A 209 -1.37 23.46 4.71
N TYR A 210 -0.55 24.27 5.35
CA TYR A 210 -0.58 24.46 6.81
C TYR A 210 -1.95 25.01 7.28
N TYR A 211 -2.46 26.06 6.64
CA TYR A 211 -3.76 26.68 6.95
C TYR A 211 -4.98 25.82 6.61
N LEU A 212 -4.80 24.74 5.86
CA LEU A 212 -5.84 23.75 5.57
C LEU A 212 -5.58 22.42 6.31
N GLY A 213 -5.00 22.49 7.54
CA GLY A 213 -4.78 21.31 8.37
C GLY A 213 -3.72 20.34 7.82
N GLY A 214 -2.75 20.85 7.09
CA GLY A 214 -1.72 19.99 6.47
C GLY A 214 -2.25 19.12 5.33
N ILE A 215 -3.18 19.62 4.54
CA ILE A 215 -3.77 18.91 3.40
C ILE A 215 -2.70 18.46 2.39
N ASN A 216 -2.89 17.30 1.78
CA ASN A 216 -2.00 16.87 0.70
C ASN A 216 -2.25 17.70 -0.57
N LEU A 217 -1.20 18.00 -1.32
CA LEU A 217 -1.28 18.80 -2.54
C LEU A 217 -2.31 18.27 -3.55
N ILE A 218 -2.42 16.95 -3.70
CA ILE A 218 -3.36 16.35 -4.63
C ILE A 218 -4.81 16.54 -4.18
N ASP A 219 -5.07 16.47 -2.87
CA ASP A 219 -6.40 16.69 -2.31
C ASP A 219 -6.76 18.18 -2.39
N MET A 220 -5.81 19.09 -2.12
CA MET A 220 -5.96 20.53 -2.23
C MET A 220 -6.38 20.98 -3.65
N LEU A 221 -5.76 20.41 -4.69
CA LEU A 221 -6.09 20.75 -6.08
C LEU A 221 -7.46 20.20 -6.55
N ASP A 222 -8.02 19.23 -5.83
CA ASP A 222 -9.31 18.63 -6.16
C ASP A 222 -10.49 19.33 -5.48
N ILE A 223 -10.26 20.23 -4.50
CA ILE A 223 -11.31 20.93 -3.76
C ILE A 223 -11.91 22.09 -4.58
N ASP A 224 -13.21 22.34 -4.38
CA ASP A 224 -13.91 23.53 -4.82
C ASP A 224 -13.93 24.57 -3.68
N PHE A 225 -13.26 25.70 -3.87
CA PHE A 225 -13.07 26.74 -2.85
C PHE A 225 -14.07 27.90 -2.94
N ARG A 226 -15.15 27.78 -3.70
CA ARG A 226 -16.19 28.84 -3.81
C ARG A 226 -16.98 29.07 -2.52
N LYS A 227 -17.06 28.04 -1.65
CA LYS A 227 -17.70 28.11 -0.36
C LYS A 227 -16.73 28.63 0.72
N ASP A 228 -17.26 29.09 1.84
CA ASP A 228 -16.47 29.51 3.01
C ASP A 228 -16.04 28.35 3.90
N TRP A 229 -16.28 27.15 3.47
CA TRP A 229 -15.89 25.93 4.11
C TRP A 229 -15.55 24.86 3.08
N ILE A 230 -14.71 23.92 3.47
CA ILE A 230 -14.37 22.77 2.63
C ILE A 230 -14.84 21.49 3.29
N GLU A 231 -15.09 20.52 2.42
CA GLU A 231 -15.45 19.17 2.79
C GLU A 231 -14.84 18.24 1.76
N TYR A 232 -14.05 17.28 2.22
CA TYR A 232 -13.41 16.36 1.31
C TYR A 232 -13.12 15.00 1.94
N TYR A 233 -13.01 14.00 1.09
CA TYR A 233 -12.48 12.69 1.43
C TYR A 233 -11.03 12.60 0.98
N ARG A 234 -10.15 12.27 1.89
CA ARG A 234 -8.74 12.11 1.55
C ARG A 234 -8.56 11.02 0.50
N ARG A 235 -7.98 11.34 -0.66
CA ARG A 235 -7.82 10.43 -1.81
C ARG A 235 -7.14 9.10 -1.45
N LYS A 236 -6.15 9.13 -0.54
CA LYS A 236 -5.43 7.92 -0.07
C LYS A 236 -6.33 6.93 0.68
N THR A 237 -7.41 7.37 1.31
CA THR A 237 -8.27 6.55 2.16
C THR A 237 -9.69 6.37 1.63
N LYS A 238 -10.05 7.06 0.56
CA LYS A 238 -11.39 7.06 -0.04
C LYS A 238 -11.92 5.66 -0.39
N ASN A 239 -11.04 4.72 -0.79
CA ASN A 239 -11.42 3.37 -1.22
C ASN A 239 -11.27 2.31 -0.11
N LYS A 240 -11.01 2.70 1.13
CA LYS A 240 -10.95 1.72 2.22
C LYS A 240 -12.38 1.39 2.67
N LYS A 241 -12.78 0.12 2.58
CA LYS A 241 -14.09 -0.43 3.03
C LYS A 241 -14.44 -0.16 4.49
N SER A 242 -13.55 0.44 5.24
CA SER A 242 -13.63 0.62 6.69
C SER A 242 -14.20 1.97 7.15
N GLY A 243 -15.12 2.56 6.40
CA GLY A 243 -15.79 3.83 6.72
C GLY A 243 -15.02 5.05 6.20
N GLU A 244 -15.76 5.93 5.54
CA GLU A 244 -15.23 7.16 4.98
C GLU A 244 -15.01 8.17 6.10
N SER A 245 -13.76 8.58 6.31
CA SER A 245 -13.43 9.71 7.17
C SER A 245 -13.56 10.99 6.35
N LYS A 246 -14.70 11.65 6.48
CA LYS A 246 -14.99 12.96 5.89
C LYS A 246 -14.41 14.04 6.78
N THR A 247 -13.59 14.90 6.22
CA THR A 247 -13.06 16.08 6.89
C THR A 247 -13.81 17.32 6.42
N ALA A 248 -14.27 18.14 7.35
CA ALA A 248 -14.93 19.39 7.04
C ALA A 248 -14.51 20.47 8.05
N PHE A 249 -14.15 21.65 7.55
CA PHE A 249 -13.85 22.83 8.37
C PHE A 249 -14.04 24.13 7.57
N SER A 250 -14.17 25.23 8.28
CA SER A 250 -14.28 26.57 7.71
C SER A 250 -12.92 27.05 7.21
N ILE A 251 -12.92 27.74 6.08
CA ILE A 251 -11.73 28.40 5.55
C ILE A 251 -11.44 29.62 6.40
N GLN A 252 -10.33 29.60 7.13
CA GLN A 252 -9.90 30.72 7.95
C GLN A 252 -9.36 31.87 7.08
N PRO A 253 -9.36 33.13 7.59
CA PRO A 253 -8.95 34.29 6.81
C PRO A 253 -7.59 34.17 6.15
N GLU A 254 -6.60 33.62 6.85
CA GLU A 254 -5.23 33.43 6.36
C GLU A 254 -5.18 32.51 5.13
N ALA A 255 -5.98 31.44 5.13
CA ALA A 255 -6.13 30.57 3.98
C ALA A 255 -6.88 31.25 2.84
N ARG A 256 -7.94 32.02 3.16
CA ARG A 256 -8.78 32.72 2.17
C ARG A 256 -7.98 33.71 1.34
N GLU A 257 -7.04 34.42 1.95
CA GLU A 257 -6.16 35.36 1.27
C GLU A 257 -5.37 34.64 0.14
N ILE A 258 -4.72 33.51 0.44
CA ILE A 258 -3.96 32.74 -0.54
C ILE A 258 -4.90 32.11 -1.59
N ILE A 259 -6.06 31.60 -1.16
CA ILE A 259 -7.05 31.01 -2.08
C ILE A 259 -7.50 32.04 -3.11
N ASN A 260 -7.85 33.26 -2.71
CA ASN A 260 -8.31 34.31 -3.60
C ASN A 260 -7.28 34.67 -4.68
N LYS A 261 -5.99 34.57 -4.35
CA LYS A 261 -4.88 34.81 -5.30
C LYS A 261 -4.82 33.79 -6.42
N TYR A 262 -5.24 32.54 -6.18
CA TYR A 262 -5.04 31.43 -7.11
C TYR A 262 -6.32 30.76 -7.59
N MET A 263 -7.47 31.10 -7.03
CA MET A 263 -8.76 30.50 -7.37
C MET A 263 -9.24 30.94 -8.76
N GLN A 264 -9.64 29.97 -9.55
CA GLN A 264 -10.23 30.17 -10.86
C GLN A 264 -11.77 30.26 -10.76
N LYS A 265 -12.44 30.70 -11.84
CA LYS A 265 -13.91 30.79 -11.92
C LYS A 265 -14.63 29.45 -11.59
N ASN A 266 -13.99 28.32 -11.84
CA ASN A 266 -14.52 27.00 -11.54
C ASN A 266 -14.30 26.56 -10.08
N GLY A 267 -13.76 27.44 -9.23
CA GLY A 267 -13.48 27.14 -7.82
C GLY A 267 -12.21 26.34 -7.56
N LYS A 268 -11.47 25.95 -8.59
CA LYS A 268 -10.20 25.19 -8.46
C LYS A 268 -9.01 26.14 -8.33
N LEU A 269 -7.94 25.67 -7.68
CA LEU A 269 -6.69 26.42 -7.58
C LEU A 269 -5.78 26.12 -8.76
N VAL A 270 -5.21 27.20 -9.34
CA VAL A 270 -4.14 27.13 -10.33
C VAL A 270 -3.02 28.06 -9.88
N PHE A 271 -1.88 27.48 -9.51
CA PHE A 271 -0.75 28.23 -8.97
C PHE A 271 0.09 28.88 -10.07
N GLY A 272 -0.45 29.94 -10.68
CA GLY A 272 0.15 30.67 -11.77
C GLY A 272 0.39 29.80 -12.99
N LYS A 273 1.65 29.62 -13.40
CA LYS A 273 2.02 28.78 -14.54
C LYS A 273 1.92 27.26 -14.29
N TYR A 274 1.75 26.84 -13.05
CA TYR A 274 1.68 25.42 -12.69
C TYR A 274 0.23 24.95 -12.65
N LYS A 275 -0.24 24.40 -13.76
CA LYS A 275 -1.64 24.03 -14.00
C LYS A 275 -1.99 22.60 -13.54
N THR A 276 -1.01 21.72 -13.41
CA THR A 276 -1.23 20.31 -13.08
C THR A 276 -0.58 19.92 -11.76
N PHE A 277 -1.10 18.86 -11.12
CA PHE A 277 -0.48 18.29 -9.93
C PHE A 277 1.02 17.98 -10.13
N GLY A 278 1.40 17.40 -11.27
CA GLY A 278 2.79 17.04 -11.56
C GLY A 278 3.71 18.27 -11.59
N GLN A 279 3.24 19.38 -12.19
CA GLN A 279 4.00 20.64 -12.22
C GLN A 279 4.13 21.26 -10.84
N CYS A 280 3.04 21.35 -10.07
CA CYS A 280 3.06 21.84 -8.68
C CYS A 280 3.98 20.98 -7.81
N TYR A 281 3.83 19.65 -7.86
CA TYR A 281 4.67 18.73 -7.11
C TYR A 281 6.16 18.88 -7.45
N SER A 282 6.48 18.99 -8.74
CA SER A 282 7.87 19.14 -9.21
C SER A 282 8.51 20.44 -8.73
N VAL A 283 7.79 21.58 -8.80
CA VAL A 283 8.34 22.86 -8.34
C VAL A 283 8.50 22.86 -6.82
N VAL A 284 7.53 22.38 -6.09
CA VAL A 284 7.60 22.28 -4.61
C VAL A 284 8.78 21.40 -4.20
N SER A 285 8.92 20.20 -4.76
CA SER A 285 10.01 19.27 -4.41
C SER A 285 11.40 19.86 -4.68
N ARG A 286 11.54 20.63 -5.77
CA ARG A 286 12.86 21.21 -6.13
C ARG A 286 13.19 22.51 -5.39
N LYS A 287 12.18 23.25 -4.96
CA LYS A 287 12.38 24.62 -4.42
C LYS A 287 12.14 24.73 -2.91
N MET A 288 11.71 23.66 -2.25
CA MET A 288 11.46 23.68 -0.81
C MET A 288 12.74 23.92 0.01
N GLU A 289 13.87 23.33 -0.41
CA GLU A 289 15.15 23.55 0.24
C GLU A 289 15.66 24.99 0.06
N GLU A 290 15.47 25.59 -1.14
CA GLU A 290 15.80 26.99 -1.40
C GLU A 290 14.93 27.92 -0.54
N LEU A 291 13.63 27.64 -0.43
CA LEU A 291 12.71 28.35 0.43
C LEU A 291 13.16 28.32 1.90
N ALA A 292 13.51 27.12 2.42
CA ALA A 292 13.99 26.97 3.78
C ALA A 292 15.26 27.79 4.06
N LYS A 293 16.22 27.78 3.13
CA LYS A 293 17.45 28.58 3.24
C LYS A 293 17.16 30.08 3.29
N ILE A 294 16.25 30.60 2.45
CA ILE A 294 15.87 32.01 2.44
C ILE A 294 15.18 32.41 3.75
N ALA A 295 14.34 31.51 4.30
CA ALA A 295 13.69 31.71 5.60
C ALA A 295 14.64 31.51 6.81
N GLY A 296 15.95 31.23 6.58
CA GLY A 296 16.93 31.01 7.64
C GLY A 296 16.79 29.68 8.39
N ILE A 297 16.05 28.71 7.84
CA ILE A 297 15.78 27.44 8.48
C ILE A 297 16.88 26.41 8.10
N LYS A 298 17.53 25.85 9.12
CA LYS A 298 18.63 24.87 8.94
C LYS A 298 18.13 23.43 8.79
N LYS A 299 16.91 23.15 9.21
CA LYS A 299 16.31 21.81 9.11
C LYS A 299 15.97 21.46 7.67
N HIS A 300 15.89 20.16 7.38
CA HIS A 300 15.37 19.69 6.10
C HIS A 300 13.85 19.89 6.02
N VAL A 301 13.42 20.80 5.16
CA VAL A 301 12.01 21.16 4.97
C VAL A 301 11.48 20.54 3.68
N ILE A 302 10.36 19.86 3.79
CA ILE A 302 9.62 19.30 2.65
C ILE A 302 8.15 19.74 2.72
N TYR A 303 7.38 19.52 1.67
CA TYR A 303 5.95 19.84 1.67
C TYR A 303 5.20 19.24 2.87
N TYR A 304 5.54 18.00 3.25
CA TYR A 304 4.92 17.32 4.38
C TYR A 304 5.24 17.94 5.75
N SER A 305 6.25 18.79 5.83
CA SER A 305 6.57 19.56 7.04
C SER A 305 5.41 20.44 7.48
N ALA A 306 4.66 21.05 6.54
CA ALA A 306 3.46 21.82 6.87
C ALA A 306 2.44 21.04 7.71
N ARG A 307 2.22 19.77 7.32
CA ARG A 307 1.31 18.89 8.06
C ARG A 307 1.84 18.47 9.42
N LYS A 308 3.14 18.17 9.49
CA LYS A 308 3.77 17.80 10.76
C LYS A 308 3.78 18.96 11.74
N SER A 309 4.12 20.17 11.27
CA SER A 309 4.09 21.39 12.07
C SER A 309 2.67 21.71 12.57
N PHE A 310 1.64 21.61 11.72
CA PHE A 310 0.26 21.82 12.14
C PHE A 310 -0.13 20.87 13.28
N VAL A 311 0.19 19.58 13.17
CA VAL A 311 -0.13 18.59 14.21
C VAL A 311 0.67 18.85 15.48
N GLN A 312 1.98 19.14 15.35
CA GLN A 312 2.85 19.40 16.50
C GLN A 312 2.40 20.65 17.28
N HIS A 313 2.13 21.76 16.58
CA HIS A 313 1.64 22.97 17.22
C HIS A 313 0.29 22.76 17.91
N GLY A 314 -0.62 22.03 17.27
CA GLY A 314 -1.90 21.68 17.88
C GLY A 314 -1.73 20.84 19.14
N PHE A 315 -0.82 19.88 19.13
CA PHE A 315 -0.48 19.05 20.29
C PHE A 315 0.10 19.91 21.44
N GLU A 316 1.06 20.77 21.14
CA GLU A 316 1.68 21.68 22.12
C GLU A 316 0.68 22.66 22.74
N LEU A 317 -0.32 23.10 21.96
CA LEU A 317 -1.41 23.92 22.43
C LEU A 317 -2.51 23.15 23.18
N GLY A 318 -2.34 21.86 23.42
CA GLY A 318 -3.26 21.02 24.16
C GLY A 318 -4.56 20.67 23.41
N ILE A 319 -4.51 20.63 22.08
CA ILE A 319 -5.63 20.16 21.26
C ILE A 319 -5.63 18.63 21.28
N SER A 320 -6.80 18.02 21.48
CA SER A 320 -6.90 16.56 21.54
C SER A 320 -6.48 15.89 20.22
N LEU A 321 -5.87 14.70 20.32
CA LEU A 321 -5.40 13.95 19.15
C LEU A 321 -6.53 13.63 18.17
N GLU A 322 -7.73 13.38 18.68
CA GLU A 322 -8.91 13.05 17.88
C GLU A 322 -9.32 14.24 16.99
N ILE A 323 -9.23 15.46 17.52
CA ILE A 323 -9.51 16.66 16.73
C ILE A 323 -8.42 16.88 15.68
N LEU A 324 -7.16 16.70 16.06
CA LEU A 324 -6.03 16.80 15.13
C LEU A 324 -6.11 15.73 14.01
N GLU A 325 -6.44 14.48 14.35
CA GLU A 325 -6.67 13.42 13.36
C GLU A 325 -7.79 13.78 12.38
N TYR A 326 -8.89 14.33 12.89
CA TYR A 326 -9.99 14.84 12.06
C TYR A 326 -9.52 15.95 11.13
N CYS A 327 -8.85 17.00 11.65
CA CYS A 327 -8.35 18.12 10.85
C CYS A 327 -7.44 17.66 9.70
N ILE A 328 -6.59 16.67 9.96
CA ILE A 328 -5.67 16.16 8.94
C ILE A 328 -6.29 15.05 8.06
N GLY A 329 -7.56 14.72 8.22
CA GLY A 329 -8.26 13.70 7.44
C GLY A 329 -7.71 12.29 7.65
N GLN A 330 -7.31 11.94 8.86
CA GLN A 330 -7.04 10.57 9.26
C GLN A 330 -8.32 9.94 9.85
N SER A 331 -8.48 8.62 9.68
CA SER A 331 -9.61 7.95 10.30
C SER A 331 -9.33 7.75 11.79
N MET A 332 -10.26 8.14 12.65
CA MET A 332 -10.23 7.90 14.08
C MET A 332 -10.48 6.41 14.45
N LYS A 333 -10.06 5.50 13.60
CA LYS A 333 -10.21 4.06 13.87
C LYS A 333 -9.16 3.60 14.87
N THR A 334 -9.51 3.77 16.12
CA THR A 334 -8.94 2.98 17.19
C THR A 334 -9.99 1.97 17.63
N ASN A 335 -9.57 0.75 17.98
CA ASN A 335 -10.43 -0.27 18.59
C ASN A 335 -10.90 0.13 20.02
N ARG A 336 -10.98 1.43 20.31
CA ARG A 336 -11.43 1.94 21.62
C ARG A 336 -12.93 2.18 21.57
N PRO A 337 -13.72 1.51 22.40
CA PRO A 337 -15.19 1.66 22.42
C PRO A 337 -15.67 3.10 22.62
N ILE A 338 -14.86 3.96 23.27
CA ILE A 338 -15.18 5.37 23.53
C ILE A 338 -15.52 6.15 22.26
N PHE A 339 -14.95 5.79 21.10
CA PHE A 339 -15.26 6.45 19.84
C PHE A 339 -16.70 6.23 19.34
N ASN A 340 -17.44 5.33 19.97
CA ASN A 340 -18.86 5.14 19.68
C ASN A 340 -19.73 6.16 20.42
N TYR A 341 -19.19 6.89 21.40
CA TYR A 341 -19.93 7.78 22.28
C TYR A 341 -19.77 9.26 21.96
N PHE A 342 -18.82 9.63 21.12
CA PHE A 342 -18.65 11.03 20.72
C PHE A 342 -18.37 11.19 19.24
N ARG A 343 -18.64 12.39 18.73
CA ARG A 343 -18.41 12.76 17.33
C ARG A 343 -17.65 14.07 17.24
N VAL A 344 -16.52 14.05 16.56
CA VAL A 344 -15.84 15.30 16.17
C VAL A 344 -16.62 15.95 15.06
N MET A 345 -16.99 17.22 15.25
CA MET A 345 -17.74 18.02 14.29
C MET A 345 -16.89 19.17 13.76
N ARG A 346 -17.35 19.79 12.67
CA ARG A 346 -16.70 20.92 12.02
C ARG A 346 -16.30 22.03 13.00
N LYS A 347 -17.17 22.41 13.95
CA LYS A 347 -16.86 23.44 14.94
C LYS A 347 -15.61 23.15 15.77
N HIS A 348 -15.38 21.89 16.14
CA HIS A 348 -14.18 21.52 16.90
C HIS A 348 -12.90 21.71 16.07
N ALA A 349 -12.97 21.43 14.77
CA ALA A 349 -11.86 21.68 13.84
C ALA A 349 -11.64 23.19 13.65
N ASP A 350 -12.71 23.98 13.51
CA ASP A 350 -12.64 25.42 13.36
C ASP A 350 -11.99 26.08 14.60
N ASP A 351 -12.39 25.70 15.80
CA ASP A 351 -11.82 26.17 17.07
C ASP A 351 -10.34 25.78 17.21
N ALA A 352 -10.01 24.54 16.85
CA ALA A 352 -8.62 24.06 16.87
C ALA A 352 -7.73 24.83 15.90
N MET A 353 -8.19 25.01 14.66
CA MET A 353 -7.47 25.76 13.64
C MET A 353 -7.27 27.20 14.07
N ARG A 354 -8.31 27.85 14.63
CA ARG A 354 -8.20 29.22 15.10
C ARG A 354 -7.13 29.34 16.20
N LYS A 355 -7.15 28.44 17.18
CA LYS A 355 -6.15 28.40 18.26
C LYS A 355 -4.72 28.26 17.74
N ILE A 356 -4.52 27.37 16.74
CA ILE A 356 -3.21 27.18 16.10
C ILE A 356 -2.77 28.44 15.34
N PHE A 357 -3.67 29.08 14.58
CA PHE A 357 -3.28 30.23 13.76
C PHE A 357 -3.11 31.51 14.59
N ASP A 358 -3.80 31.63 15.71
CA ASP A 358 -3.58 32.73 16.65
C ASP A 358 -2.18 32.68 17.31
N SER A 359 -1.58 31.49 17.44
CA SER A 359 -0.19 31.37 17.90
C SER A 359 0.84 31.90 16.90
N LEU A 360 0.44 32.07 15.63
CA LEU A 360 1.26 32.69 14.59
C LEU A 360 1.18 34.24 14.57
N LYS A 361 0.33 34.86 15.37
CA LYS A 361 0.32 36.32 15.57
C LYS A 361 1.47 36.72 16.47
#